data_33c4580159923fc63306fa02dc6d2e93
#
_entry.id   33c4580159923fc63306fa02dc6d2e93
#
_cell.length_a   1.000
_cell.length_b   1.000
_cell.length_c   1.000
_cell.angle_alpha   90.00
_cell.angle_beta   90.00
_cell.angle_gamma   90.00
#
_symmetry.space_group_name_H-M   'P 1'
#
loop_
_entity.id
_entity.type
_entity.pdbx_description
1 polymer ?
#
loop_
_entity_poly.entity_id
_entity_poly.type
_entity_poly.pdbx_seq_one_letter_code
_entity_poly.pdbx_strand_id
1 'polypeptide(L)'
;MIPQDFIAEWKKSAPWLETYQVEQDLIISRALVEMFSNSFLAENLAFRGGTALFKLHMAPLRYSEDIDLVQVHAGSIGSVMDAIQKNLNSWLGTPKRNRSEGRVTLTYRMLSEEGVPLKLKIEINTREHFSILGFEKRNFAVRSRWFSGSAPILTYQLDELLGTKMRALYQRKKGRDLFDLWKALTTTEAQSNRVIDCFLQ
;
A
#
# COMPACT_ATOMS: atom_id res chain seq x y z
N MET A 1 -10.17 18.67 0.83
CA MET A 1 -10.35 18.41 2.27
C MET A 1 -11.51 17.45 2.45
N ILE A 2 -11.38 16.49 3.35
CA ILE A 2 -12.44 15.52 3.66
C ILE A 2 -13.23 16.09 4.84
N PRO A 3 -14.55 16.22 4.76
CA PRO A 3 -15.35 16.72 5.89
C PRO A 3 -15.11 15.92 7.18
N GLN A 4 -15.03 16.59 8.32
CA GLN A 4 -14.67 16.00 9.61
C GLN A 4 -15.60 14.84 10.03
N ASP A 5 -16.89 14.96 9.73
CA ASP A 5 -17.87 13.89 10.02
C ASP A 5 -17.62 12.62 9.20
N PHE A 6 -17.07 12.72 7.98
CA PHE A 6 -16.70 11.57 7.15
C PHE A 6 -15.43 10.90 7.67
N ILE A 7 -14.47 11.70 8.19
CA ILE A 7 -13.27 11.18 8.84
C ILE A 7 -13.65 10.43 10.12
N ALA A 8 -14.53 11.02 10.94
CA ALA A 8 -15.00 10.40 12.18
C ALA A 8 -15.74 9.07 11.92
N GLU A 9 -16.52 8.99 10.84
CA GLU A 9 -17.17 7.74 10.41
C GLU A 9 -16.14 6.67 10.02
N TRP A 10 -15.08 7.06 9.28
CA TRP A 10 -14.03 6.16 8.83
C TRP A 10 -13.18 5.61 9.97
N LYS A 11 -13.16 6.23 11.13
CA LYS A 11 -12.43 5.76 12.33
C LYS A 11 -12.81 4.33 12.75
N LYS A 12 -14.02 3.85 12.39
CA LYS A 12 -14.44 2.47 12.60
C LYS A 12 -13.61 1.47 11.79
N SER A 13 -13.13 1.87 10.62
CA SER A 13 -12.32 1.05 9.72
C SER A 13 -10.81 1.28 9.89
N ALA A 14 -10.44 2.44 10.41
CA ALA A 14 -9.07 2.88 10.63
C ALA A 14 -8.92 3.41 12.07
N PRO A 15 -8.74 2.53 13.07
CA PRO A 15 -8.81 2.89 14.49
C PRO A 15 -7.53 3.58 14.99
N TRP A 16 -7.06 4.56 14.23
CA TRP A 16 -5.86 5.32 14.56
C TRP A 16 -6.17 6.37 15.64
N LEU A 17 -5.15 6.71 16.42
CA LEU A 17 -5.30 7.65 17.52
C LEU A 17 -5.62 9.07 17.01
N GLU A 18 -4.81 9.52 16.06
CA GLU A 18 -4.87 10.89 15.54
C GLU A 18 -5.84 11.01 14.36
N THR A 19 -6.61 12.09 14.30
CA THR A 19 -7.60 12.34 13.23
C THR A 19 -6.94 12.40 11.86
N TYR A 20 -5.79 13.04 11.73
CA TYR A 20 -5.05 13.13 10.48
C TYR A 20 -4.59 11.76 9.96
N GLN A 21 -4.32 10.79 10.86
CA GLN A 21 -3.99 9.41 10.46
C GLN A 21 -5.20 8.68 9.87
N VAL A 22 -6.39 8.92 10.44
CA VAL A 22 -7.66 8.39 9.93
C VAL A 22 -7.96 8.97 8.54
N GLU A 23 -7.77 10.28 8.38
CA GLU A 23 -7.93 10.96 7.10
C GLU A 23 -6.95 10.42 6.05
N GLN A 24 -5.67 10.28 6.39
CA GLN A 24 -4.67 9.73 5.49
C GLN A 24 -4.96 8.28 5.10
N ASP A 25 -5.47 7.47 6.02
CA ASP A 25 -5.89 6.10 5.75
C ASP A 25 -7.04 6.04 4.71
N LEU A 26 -8.01 6.95 4.81
CA LEU A 26 -9.10 7.06 3.83
C LEU A 26 -8.58 7.52 2.46
N ILE A 27 -7.64 8.47 2.43
CA ILE A 27 -6.96 8.92 1.20
C ILE A 27 -6.21 7.75 0.54
N ILE A 28 -5.43 6.99 1.30
CA ILE A 28 -4.71 5.79 0.82
C ILE A 28 -5.71 4.78 0.25
N SER A 29 -6.81 4.54 0.97
CA SER A 29 -7.82 3.56 0.58
C SER A 29 -8.48 3.94 -0.75
N ARG A 30 -8.82 5.21 -0.96
CA ARG A 30 -9.35 5.73 -2.22
C ARG A 30 -8.30 5.60 -3.34
N ALA A 31 -7.08 6.01 -3.10
CA ALA A 31 -6.00 5.95 -4.09
C ALA A 31 -5.78 4.50 -4.59
N LEU A 32 -5.81 3.52 -3.68
CA LEU A 32 -5.70 2.10 -4.04
C LEU A 32 -6.85 1.66 -4.95
N VAL A 33 -8.09 1.96 -4.60
CA VAL A 33 -9.25 1.59 -5.43
C VAL A 33 -9.16 2.26 -6.80
N GLU A 34 -8.88 3.55 -6.89
CA GLU A 34 -8.80 4.27 -8.17
C GLU A 34 -7.65 3.74 -9.05
N MET A 35 -6.48 3.45 -8.46
CA MET A 35 -5.35 2.89 -9.20
C MET A 35 -5.67 1.49 -9.74
N PHE A 36 -6.18 0.59 -8.90
CA PHE A 36 -6.43 -0.80 -9.30
C PHE A 36 -7.75 -1.00 -10.06
N SER A 37 -8.61 0.01 -10.13
CA SER A 37 -9.74 0.04 -11.07
C SER A 37 -9.31 0.37 -12.52
N ASN A 38 -8.11 0.89 -12.71
CA ASN A 38 -7.51 1.08 -14.02
C ASN A 38 -6.86 -0.24 -14.47
N SER A 39 -7.34 -0.83 -15.56
CA SER A 39 -6.88 -2.14 -16.06
C SER A 39 -5.38 -2.18 -16.33
N PHE A 40 -4.83 -1.12 -16.94
CA PHE A 40 -3.40 -1.03 -17.22
C PHE A 40 -2.56 -1.05 -15.93
N LEU A 41 -2.96 -0.30 -14.89
CA LEU A 41 -2.25 -0.31 -13.60
C LEU A 41 -2.42 -1.64 -12.88
N ALA A 42 -3.62 -2.23 -12.90
CA ALA A 42 -3.92 -3.52 -12.27
C ALA A 42 -3.13 -4.70 -12.88
N GLU A 43 -2.74 -4.60 -14.15
CA GLU A 43 -1.93 -5.59 -14.86
C GLU A 43 -0.42 -5.38 -14.65
N ASN A 44 0.01 -4.15 -14.39
CA ASN A 44 1.43 -3.80 -14.32
C ASN A 44 1.98 -3.61 -12.91
N LEU A 45 1.13 -3.55 -11.90
CA LEU A 45 1.53 -3.29 -10.51
C LEU A 45 0.98 -4.35 -9.55
N ALA A 46 1.81 -4.76 -8.59
CA ALA A 46 1.36 -5.51 -7.43
C ALA A 46 1.64 -4.73 -6.14
N PHE A 47 0.66 -4.74 -5.22
CA PHE A 47 0.72 -4.03 -3.94
C PHE A 47 1.44 -4.86 -2.90
N ARG A 48 2.34 -4.24 -2.12
CA ARG A 48 3.16 -4.89 -1.11
C ARG A 48 3.35 -3.98 0.12
N GLY A 49 4.23 -4.40 1.00
CA GLY A 49 4.62 -3.59 2.16
C GLY A 49 3.68 -3.69 3.36
N GLY A 50 3.87 -2.80 4.34
CA GLY A 50 3.09 -2.79 5.57
C GLY A 50 1.63 -2.45 5.34
N THR A 51 1.37 -1.52 4.44
CA THR A 51 0.01 -1.09 4.11
C THR A 51 -0.77 -2.23 3.43
N ALA A 52 -0.14 -3.00 2.53
CA ALA A 52 -0.75 -4.18 1.91
C ALA A 52 -1.10 -5.24 2.96
N LEU A 53 -0.19 -5.50 3.91
CA LEU A 53 -0.43 -6.46 4.99
C LEU A 53 -1.71 -6.12 5.76
N PHE A 54 -1.86 -4.85 6.19
CA PHE A 54 -3.00 -4.42 7.00
C PHE A 54 -4.27 -4.06 6.22
N LYS A 55 -4.17 -3.87 4.91
CA LYS A 55 -5.36 -3.62 4.07
C LYS A 55 -5.96 -4.90 3.49
N LEU A 56 -5.13 -5.91 3.23
CA LEU A 56 -5.54 -7.09 2.47
C LEU A 56 -5.51 -8.40 3.26
N HIS A 57 -4.66 -8.52 4.29
CA HIS A 57 -4.40 -9.80 4.93
C HIS A 57 -4.78 -9.87 6.41
N MET A 58 -4.76 -8.74 7.11
CA MET A 58 -5.06 -8.71 8.55
C MET A 58 -5.68 -7.37 8.98
N ALA A 59 -6.24 -7.37 10.20
CA ALA A 59 -6.80 -6.16 10.78
C ALA A 59 -5.75 -5.05 10.93
N PRO A 60 -6.15 -3.77 10.91
CA PRO A 60 -5.24 -2.63 11.08
C PRO A 60 -4.75 -2.54 12.52
N LEU A 61 -3.53 -3.04 12.78
CA LEU A 61 -2.92 -3.11 14.12
C LEU A 61 -1.88 -2.02 14.38
N ARG A 62 -1.34 -1.45 13.33
CA ARG A 62 -0.49 -0.27 13.38
C ARG A 62 -0.67 0.60 12.15
N TYR A 63 -0.45 1.88 12.33
CA TYR A 63 -0.49 2.85 11.25
C TYR A 63 0.61 2.61 10.20
N SER A 64 0.23 2.69 8.92
CA SER A 64 1.12 2.58 7.77
C SER A 64 0.65 3.54 6.68
N GLU A 65 1.54 4.39 6.19
CA GLU A 65 1.21 5.60 5.42
C GLU A 65 1.67 5.58 3.95
N ASP A 66 2.51 4.60 3.58
CA ASP A 66 3.07 4.50 2.23
C ASP A 66 2.30 3.48 1.40
N ILE A 67 2.18 3.70 0.09
CA ILE A 67 1.75 2.70 -0.89
C ILE A 67 3.03 2.14 -1.55
N ASP A 68 3.39 0.92 -1.17
CA ASP A 68 4.52 0.20 -1.73
C ASP A 68 4.05 -0.71 -2.88
N LEU A 69 4.61 -0.56 -4.05
CA LEU A 69 4.26 -1.31 -5.25
C LEU A 69 5.50 -1.97 -5.85
N VAL A 70 5.26 -3.00 -6.64
CA VAL A 70 6.26 -3.57 -7.53
C VAL A 70 5.72 -3.56 -8.96
N GLN A 71 6.59 -3.24 -9.90
CA GLN A 71 6.28 -3.39 -11.32
C GLN A 71 6.36 -4.88 -11.69
N VAL A 72 5.25 -5.47 -12.11
CA VAL A 72 5.14 -6.92 -12.37
C VAL A 72 5.92 -7.35 -13.60
N HIS A 73 5.96 -6.51 -14.64
CA HIS A 73 6.66 -6.79 -15.89
C HIS A 73 7.81 -5.82 -16.10
N ALA A 74 8.96 -6.32 -16.52
CA ALA A 74 10.09 -5.48 -16.89
C ALA A 74 9.71 -4.58 -18.07
N GLY A 75 10.01 -3.28 -17.96
CA GLY A 75 9.67 -2.32 -19.01
C GLY A 75 9.79 -0.87 -18.54
N SER A 76 9.42 0.05 -19.42
CA SER A 76 9.45 1.48 -19.10
C SER A 76 8.43 1.83 -18.03
N ILE A 77 8.89 2.40 -16.92
CA ILE A 77 8.02 2.85 -15.82
C ILE A 77 7.27 4.16 -16.14
N GLY A 78 7.64 4.85 -17.22
CA GLY A 78 7.06 6.16 -17.56
C GLY A 78 5.55 6.12 -17.72
N SER A 79 5.04 5.19 -18.54
CA SER A 79 3.60 5.00 -18.77
C SER A 79 2.83 4.65 -17.50
N VAL A 80 3.41 3.86 -16.61
CA VAL A 80 2.81 3.53 -15.31
C VAL A 80 2.70 4.77 -14.43
N MET A 81 3.76 5.58 -14.36
CA MET A 81 3.73 6.85 -13.61
C MET A 81 2.69 7.82 -14.17
N ASP A 82 2.60 7.94 -15.48
CA ASP A 82 1.65 8.84 -16.12
C ASP A 82 0.20 8.36 -15.90
N ALA A 83 -0.05 7.05 -15.95
CA ALA A 83 -1.34 6.47 -15.63
C ALA A 83 -1.74 6.71 -14.17
N ILE A 84 -0.84 6.53 -13.20
CA ILE A 84 -1.10 6.85 -11.78
C ILE A 84 -1.49 8.31 -11.64
N GLN A 85 -0.72 9.22 -12.25
CA GLN A 85 -1.02 10.65 -12.17
C GLN A 85 -2.33 11.03 -12.84
N LYS A 86 -2.67 10.42 -13.97
CA LYS A 86 -3.95 10.63 -14.65
C LYS A 86 -5.15 10.26 -13.75
N ASN A 87 -5.01 9.21 -12.93
CA ASN A 87 -6.07 8.78 -12.01
C ASN A 87 -6.15 9.67 -10.75
N LEU A 88 -5.01 10.12 -10.21
CA LEU A 88 -4.97 10.72 -8.88
C LEU A 88 -4.86 12.26 -8.87
N ASN A 89 -4.30 12.87 -9.94
CA ASN A 89 -4.01 14.32 -9.94
C ASN A 89 -5.24 15.21 -9.84
N SER A 90 -6.41 14.73 -10.25
CA SER A 90 -7.67 15.50 -10.21
C SER A 90 -8.07 15.91 -8.79
N TRP A 91 -7.64 15.14 -7.77
CA TRP A 91 -8.02 15.38 -6.38
C TRP A 91 -6.83 15.42 -5.41
N LEU A 92 -5.64 14.92 -5.78
CA LEU A 92 -4.41 15.00 -4.98
C LEU A 92 -3.44 16.09 -5.45
N GLY A 93 -3.70 16.70 -6.61
CA GLY A 93 -2.76 17.64 -7.23
C GLY A 93 -1.58 16.94 -7.89
N THR A 94 -0.54 17.69 -8.21
CA THR A 94 0.64 17.17 -8.93
C THR A 94 1.70 16.67 -7.95
N PRO A 95 2.17 15.41 -8.06
CA PRO A 95 3.17 14.88 -7.16
C PRO A 95 4.59 15.33 -7.53
N LYS A 96 5.47 15.38 -6.53
CA LYS A 96 6.90 15.37 -6.78
C LYS A 96 7.33 13.98 -7.25
N ARG A 97 7.97 13.91 -8.42
CA ARG A 97 8.57 12.69 -8.96
C ARG A 97 10.03 12.57 -8.50
N ASN A 98 10.44 11.41 -8.04
CA ASN A 98 11.83 11.09 -7.75
C ASN A 98 12.17 9.73 -8.36
N ARG A 99 13.36 9.62 -8.98
CA ARG A 99 13.89 8.36 -9.51
C ARG A 99 15.22 8.08 -8.86
N SER A 100 15.37 6.88 -8.37
CA SER A 100 16.63 6.31 -7.92
C SER A 100 16.80 4.95 -8.58
N GLU A 101 17.98 4.38 -8.47
CA GLU A 101 18.25 3.06 -9.06
C GLU A 101 17.29 2.00 -8.50
N GLY A 102 16.49 1.38 -9.38
CA GLY A 102 15.52 0.34 -9.02
C GLY A 102 14.26 0.81 -8.30
N ARG A 103 14.04 2.13 -8.20
CA ARG A 103 12.87 2.69 -7.50
C ARG A 103 12.42 4.00 -8.10
N VAL A 104 11.12 4.15 -8.18
CA VAL A 104 10.45 5.42 -8.49
C VAL A 104 9.50 5.79 -7.37
N THR A 105 9.45 7.07 -7.04
CA THR A 105 8.56 7.58 -5.98
C THR A 105 7.75 8.76 -6.50
N LEU A 106 6.44 8.71 -6.28
CA LEU A 106 5.52 9.82 -6.42
C LEU A 106 5.14 10.29 -5.02
N THR A 107 5.29 11.58 -4.74
CA THR A 107 4.96 12.16 -3.43
C THR A 107 3.94 13.27 -3.62
N TYR A 108 2.71 13.03 -3.19
CA TYR A 108 1.64 14.01 -3.09
C TYR A 108 1.72 14.69 -1.72
N ARG A 109 1.52 15.99 -1.67
CA ARG A 109 1.52 16.80 -0.44
C ARG A 109 0.19 17.51 -0.31
N MET A 110 -0.41 17.44 0.86
CA MET A 110 -1.69 18.05 1.15
C MET A 110 -1.75 18.50 2.62
N LEU A 111 -2.79 19.18 2.99
CA LEU A 111 -3.11 19.49 4.38
C LEU A 111 -4.30 18.64 4.80
N SER A 112 -4.27 18.12 6.02
CA SER A 112 -5.45 17.52 6.65
C SER A 112 -6.53 18.57 6.92
N GLU A 113 -7.72 18.13 7.28
CA GLU A 113 -8.81 19.01 7.73
C GLU A 113 -8.38 19.89 8.92
N GLU A 114 -7.53 19.34 9.80
CA GLU A 114 -6.96 20.05 10.96
C GLU A 114 -5.74 20.91 10.60
N GLY A 115 -5.37 21.04 9.32
CA GLY A 115 -4.20 21.81 8.88
C GLY A 115 -2.85 21.10 9.08
N VAL A 116 -2.84 19.83 9.45
CA VAL A 116 -1.60 19.05 9.59
C VAL A 116 -1.06 18.66 8.20
N PRO A 117 0.23 18.89 7.91
CA PRO A 117 0.82 18.45 6.65
C PRO A 117 0.77 16.94 6.48
N LEU A 118 0.11 16.47 5.42
CA LEU A 118 0.03 15.08 5.00
C LEU A 118 0.89 14.82 3.76
N LYS A 119 1.35 13.58 3.63
CA LYS A 119 2.17 13.16 2.52
C LYS A 119 1.80 11.73 2.09
N LEU A 120 1.11 11.60 0.95
CA LEU A 120 0.94 10.30 0.33
C LEU A 120 2.17 9.98 -0.52
N LYS A 121 2.86 8.91 -0.18
CA LYS A 121 4.04 8.41 -0.89
C LYS A 121 3.69 7.10 -1.59
N ILE A 122 3.88 7.08 -2.90
CA ILE A 122 3.72 5.88 -3.73
C ILE A 122 5.11 5.48 -4.20
N GLU A 123 5.62 4.37 -3.72
CA GLU A 123 6.92 3.82 -4.10
C GLU A 123 6.73 2.62 -5.02
N ILE A 124 7.44 2.60 -6.15
CA ILE A 124 7.39 1.49 -7.11
C ILE A 124 8.80 0.90 -7.24
N ASN A 125 8.96 -0.35 -6.83
CA ASN A 125 10.17 -1.11 -7.13
C ASN A 125 10.12 -1.54 -8.61
N THR A 126 11.22 -1.27 -9.33
CA THR A 126 11.36 -1.53 -10.76
C THR A 126 12.46 -2.54 -11.08
N ARG A 127 12.85 -3.37 -10.11
CA ARG A 127 13.89 -4.41 -10.24
C ARG A 127 13.34 -5.81 -10.00
N GLU A 128 12.47 -5.96 -9.01
CA GLU A 128 11.90 -7.24 -8.60
C GLU A 128 10.60 -7.49 -9.37
N HIS A 129 10.69 -8.12 -10.55
CA HIS A 129 9.54 -8.37 -11.44
C HIS A 129 8.94 -9.77 -11.24
N PHE A 130 9.17 -10.42 -10.11
CA PHE A 130 8.78 -11.78 -9.89
C PHE A 130 8.05 -11.98 -8.55
N SER A 131 7.35 -13.08 -8.44
CA SER A 131 6.83 -13.63 -7.20
C SER A 131 7.22 -15.09 -7.13
N ILE A 132 7.60 -15.57 -5.95
CA ILE A 132 8.03 -16.95 -5.69
C ILE A 132 6.81 -17.87 -5.62
N LEU A 133 5.75 -17.42 -4.96
CA LEU A 133 4.52 -18.20 -4.76
C LEU A 133 3.42 -17.84 -5.77
N GLY A 134 3.70 -16.90 -6.67
CA GLY A 134 2.71 -16.31 -7.57
C GLY A 134 1.90 -15.19 -6.89
N PHE A 135 1.49 -14.23 -7.71
CA PHE A 135 0.61 -13.15 -7.25
C PHE A 135 -0.82 -13.67 -7.07
N GLU A 136 -1.55 -13.04 -6.17
CA GLU A 136 -2.98 -13.26 -5.98
C GLU A 136 -3.76 -11.94 -6.10
N LYS A 137 -5.06 -12.03 -6.41
CA LYS A 137 -5.98 -10.87 -6.40
C LYS A 137 -6.84 -10.92 -5.16
N ARG A 138 -6.85 -9.81 -4.41
CA ARG A 138 -7.72 -9.63 -3.25
C ARG A 138 -8.68 -8.47 -3.47
N ASN A 139 -9.97 -8.73 -3.26
CA ASN A 139 -10.96 -7.67 -3.35
C ASN A 139 -10.79 -6.68 -2.19
N PHE A 140 -10.65 -5.42 -2.53
CA PHE A 140 -10.57 -4.33 -1.56
C PHE A 140 -11.70 -3.34 -1.84
N ALA A 141 -12.45 -2.96 -0.82
CA ALA A 141 -13.59 -2.06 -0.94
C ALA A 141 -13.51 -0.94 0.09
N VAL A 142 -13.86 0.26 -0.35
CA VAL A 142 -14.04 1.45 0.48
C VAL A 142 -15.52 1.80 0.48
N ARG A 143 -16.10 1.97 1.66
CA ARG A 143 -17.48 2.38 1.87
C ARG A 143 -17.49 3.59 2.81
N SER A 144 -17.42 4.77 2.24
CA SER A 144 -17.47 6.05 2.95
C SER A 144 -18.35 7.01 2.18
N ARG A 145 -18.97 7.98 2.87
CA ARG A 145 -19.73 9.06 2.23
C ARG A 145 -18.84 9.94 1.33
N TRP A 146 -17.55 10.03 1.62
CA TRP A 146 -16.60 10.76 0.79
C TRP A 146 -16.23 10.02 -0.50
N PHE A 147 -16.10 8.69 -0.41
CA PHE A 147 -15.74 7.84 -1.54
C PHE A 147 -16.24 6.41 -1.32
N SER A 148 -16.84 5.82 -2.34
CA SER A 148 -17.23 4.41 -2.35
C SER A 148 -16.78 3.76 -3.64
N GLY A 149 -16.15 2.59 -3.53
CA GLY A 149 -15.65 1.84 -4.66
C GLY A 149 -14.99 0.55 -4.24
N SER A 150 -14.67 -0.31 -5.20
CA SER A 150 -13.95 -1.55 -4.96
C SER A 150 -13.09 -1.92 -6.16
N ALA A 151 -11.97 -2.58 -5.91
CA ALA A 151 -11.10 -3.10 -6.96
C ALA A 151 -10.45 -4.42 -6.53
N PRO A 152 -10.20 -5.34 -7.48
CA PRO A 152 -9.34 -6.50 -7.25
C PRO A 152 -7.87 -6.03 -7.27
N ILE A 153 -7.23 -6.01 -6.11
CA ILE A 153 -5.83 -5.58 -5.97
C ILE A 153 -4.91 -6.79 -6.15
N LEU A 154 -4.00 -6.71 -7.11
CA LEU A 154 -2.93 -7.68 -7.28
C LEU A 154 -1.90 -7.49 -6.16
N THR A 155 -1.55 -8.58 -5.47
CA THR A 155 -0.63 -8.57 -4.33
C THR A 155 0.13 -9.90 -4.22
N TYR A 156 1.10 -9.95 -3.36
CA TYR A 156 1.79 -11.19 -3.00
C TYR A 156 0.91 -12.05 -2.09
N GLN A 157 1.08 -13.36 -2.14
CA GLN A 157 0.55 -14.25 -1.11
C GLN A 157 1.12 -13.88 0.25
N LEU A 158 0.35 -14.11 1.33
CA LEU A 158 0.72 -13.69 2.69
C LEU A 158 2.13 -14.16 3.09
N ASP A 159 2.45 -15.45 2.83
CA ASP A 159 3.74 -16.02 3.23
C ASP A 159 4.91 -15.33 2.51
N GLU A 160 4.76 -15.01 1.24
CA GLU A 160 5.77 -14.26 0.49
C GLU A 160 5.89 -12.81 0.94
N LEU A 161 4.75 -12.16 1.24
CA LEU A 161 4.76 -10.81 1.80
C LEU A 161 5.53 -10.78 3.14
N LEU A 162 5.36 -11.81 3.98
CA LEU A 162 6.11 -11.98 5.23
C LEU A 162 7.59 -12.30 5.00
N GLY A 163 7.93 -13.09 3.98
CA GLY A 163 9.32 -13.31 3.54
C GLY A 163 10.02 -12.01 3.17
N THR A 164 9.33 -11.12 2.43
CA THR A 164 9.86 -9.76 2.13
C THR A 164 10.01 -8.91 3.39
N LYS A 165 9.13 -9.06 4.39
CA LYS A 165 9.24 -8.41 5.70
C LYS A 165 10.43 -8.93 6.51
N MET A 166 10.68 -10.22 6.48
CA MET A 166 11.83 -10.85 7.12
C MET A 166 13.14 -10.33 6.51
N ARG A 167 13.22 -10.20 5.18
CA ARG A 167 14.34 -9.57 4.49
C ARG A 167 14.53 -8.10 4.91
N ALA A 168 13.44 -7.35 5.00
CA ALA A 168 13.47 -5.97 5.46
C ALA A 168 13.96 -5.86 6.92
N LEU A 169 13.52 -6.76 7.82
CA LEU A 169 13.99 -6.83 9.19
C LEU A 169 15.50 -7.12 9.25
N TYR A 170 15.97 -8.10 8.49
CA TYR A 170 17.40 -8.45 8.41
C TYR A 170 18.27 -7.26 7.95
N GLN A 171 17.82 -6.55 6.89
CA GLN A 171 18.57 -5.47 6.28
C GLN A 171 18.56 -4.17 7.09
N ARG A 172 17.43 -3.78 7.66
CA ARG A 172 17.25 -2.45 8.29
C ARG A 172 16.96 -2.46 9.77
N LYS A 173 16.74 -3.62 10.36
CA LYS A 173 16.57 -3.85 11.82
C LYS A 173 15.52 -2.93 12.46
N LYS A 174 14.38 -2.71 11.80
CA LYS A 174 13.29 -1.86 12.31
C LYS A 174 12.28 -2.67 13.12
N GLY A 175 11.95 -2.22 14.33
CA GLY A 175 11.01 -2.88 15.24
C GLY A 175 9.61 -3.08 14.62
N ARG A 176 9.18 -2.21 13.70
CA ARG A 176 7.91 -2.37 12.98
C ARG A 176 7.87 -3.64 12.10
N ASP A 177 9.01 -4.04 11.52
CA ASP A 177 9.07 -5.24 10.69
C ASP A 177 9.00 -6.51 11.57
N LEU A 178 9.61 -6.48 12.75
CA LEU A 178 9.50 -7.54 13.76
C LEU A 178 8.06 -7.66 14.28
N PHE A 179 7.41 -6.53 14.59
CA PHE A 179 6.02 -6.51 15.04
C PHE A 179 5.09 -7.10 13.98
N ASP A 180 5.24 -6.72 12.71
CA ASP A 180 4.44 -7.23 11.60
C ASP A 180 4.58 -8.75 11.47
N LEU A 181 5.81 -9.26 11.51
CA LEU A 181 6.09 -10.71 11.45
C LEU A 181 5.49 -11.46 12.63
N TRP A 182 5.76 -11.00 13.86
CA TRP A 182 5.21 -11.61 15.05
C TRP A 182 3.69 -11.69 15.02
N LYS A 183 3.04 -10.57 14.69
CA LYS A 183 1.58 -10.53 14.64
C LYS A 183 1.02 -11.43 13.54
N ALA A 184 1.55 -11.38 12.34
CA ALA A 184 1.08 -12.22 11.26
C ALA A 184 1.22 -13.70 11.58
N LEU A 185 2.40 -14.13 12.06
CA LEU A 185 2.66 -15.54 12.42
C LEU A 185 1.81 -16.05 13.59
N THR A 186 1.30 -15.16 14.45
CA THR A 186 0.49 -15.53 15.62
C THR A 186 -1.01 -15.37 15.41
N THR A 187 -1.46 -14.62 14.43
CA THR A 187 -2.89 -14.29 14.23
C THR A 187 -3.47 -14.66 12.87
N THR A 188 -2.65 -15.20 11.97
CA THR A 188 -3.07 -15.65 10.64
C THR A 188 -2.68 -17.10 10.40
N GLU A 189 -3.08 -17.66 9.24
CA GLU A 189 -2.72 -19.00 8.79
C GLU A 189 -1.35 -19.03 8.07
N ALA A 190 -0.48 -18.05 8.29
CA ALA A 190 0.83 -17.98 7.67
C ALA A 190 1.69 -19.19 8.04
N GLN A 191 2.35 -19.78 7.04
CA GLN A 191 3.17 -20.97 7.19
C GLN A 191 4.65 -20.60 7.30
N SER A 192 5.24 -20.76 8.50
CA SER A 192 6.62 -20.34 8.78
C SER A 192 7.65 -20.91 7.80
N ASN A 193 7.50 -22.19 7.38
CA ASN A 193 8.40 -22.80 6.41
C ASN A 193 8.38 -22.07 5.07
N ARG A 194 7.18 -21.76 4.55
CA ARG A 194 7.03 -21.02 3.29
C ARG A 194 7.56 -19.57 3.40
N VAL A 195 7.38 -18.94 4.55
CA VAL A 195 7.95 -17.61 4.83
C VAL A 195 9.47 -17.65 4.75
N ILE A 196 10.10 -18.68 5.36
CA ILE A 196 11.55 -18.89 5.32
C ILE A 196 12.03 -19.15 3.90
N ASP A 197 11.34 -20.02 3.15
CA ASP A 197 11.67 -20.31 1.76
C ASP A 197 11.65 -19.04 0.89
N CYS A 198 10.63 -18.19 1.07
CA CYS A 198 10.55 -16.89 0.38
C CYS A 198 11.63 -15.89 0.82
N PHE A 199 12.11 -15.99 2.05
CA PHE A 199 13.20 -15.13 2.54
C PHE A 199 14.56 -15.52 1.94
N LEU A 200 14.81 -16.82 1.74
CA LEU A 200 16.09 -17.35 1.26
C LEU A 200 16.32 -17.15 -0.25
N GLN A 201 15.27 -16.86 -1.02
CA GLN A 201 15.37 -16.55 -2.47
C GLN A 201 15.77 -15.07 -2.72
#